data_70a7011c262f1ade314f29079b685bab
#
_entry.id   70a7011c262f1ade314f29079b685bab
#
_cell.length_a   1.000
_cell.length_b   1.000
_cell.length_c   1.000
_cell.angle_alpha   90.00
_cell.angle_beta   90.00
_cell.angle_gamma   90.00
#
_symmetry.space_group_name_H-M   'P 1'
#
loop_
_entity.id
_entity.type
_entity.pdbx_description
1 polymer ?
#
loop_
_entity_poly.entity_id
_entity_poly.type
_entity_poly.pdbx_seq_one_letter_code
_entity_poly.pdbx_strand_id
1 'polypeptide(L)'
;MQIIESTKKYDVVIVGSGAGGGMATKVLADSGLKVAVVEAGPYFDPANPEQQTQLKWPHESPRRGANTQRVFGEFDMAYGGWELDGEPYTQVGDSQFDWYRSRMLGGRPNHWGRISLRFGPRDFKGKDRDGLGENWPIGYDDIKPYYDKVDKLIGVFGSKENLPNEPDGFFLPAPKPRLHELYYIKGAKKSNVKVIPSRLSILTKRINNDRGVCFYCNQCNRSCS
;
A
#
# COMPACT_ATOMS: atom_id res chain seq x y z
N MET A 1 31.30 0.40 -14.21
CA MET A 1 30.03 -0.25 -14.60
C MET A 1 30.42 -1.44 -15.47
N GLN A 2 30.09 -2.66 -15.06
CA GLN A 2 30.38 -3.84 -15.84
C GLN A 2 29.14 -4.17 -16.67
N ILE A 3 29.26 -4.11 -17.98
CA ILE A 3 28.19 -4.54 -18.90
C ILE A 3 28.32 -6.05 -19.06
N ILE A 4 27.32 -6.76 -18.59
CA ILE A 4 27.24 -8.20 -18.80
C ILE A 4 26.28 -8.42 -19.97
N GLU A 5 26.77 -8.91 -21.09
CA GLU A 5 25.91 -9.34 -22.19
C GLU A 5 25.11 -10.57 -21.77
N SER A 6 23.80 -10.42 -21.69
CA SER A 6 22.88 -11.54 -21.43
C SER A 6 22.35 -12.08 -22.76
N THR A 7 22.49 -13.39 -22.96
CA THR A 7 21.86 -14.08 -24.10
C THR A 7 20.36 -14.29 -23.92
N LYS A 8 19.83 -14.02 -22.71
CA LYS A 8 18.41 -14.16 -22.40
C LYS A 8 17.65 -12.99 -23.03
N LYS A 9 16.70 -13.32 -23.87
CA LYS A 9 15.74 -12.33 -24.42
C LYS A 9 14.46 -12.35 -23.61
N TYR A 10 13.96 -11.16 -23.31
CA TYR A 10 12.70 -10.93 -22.63
C TYR A 10 11.75 -10.18 -23.54
N ASP A 11 10.46 -10.45 -23.41
CA ASP A 11 9.42 -9.75 -24.16
C ASP A 11 9.16 -8.35 -23.56
N VAL A 12 9.30 -8.23 -22.23
CA VAL A 12 9.08 -6.99 -21.48
C VAL A 12 10.12 -6.82 -20.39
N VAL A 13 10.56 -5.58 -20.20
CA VAL A 13 11.38 -5.17 -19.06
C VAL A 13 10.58 -4.16 -18.21
N ILE A 14 10.46 -4.43 -16.93
CA ILE A 14 9.79 -3.55 -15.96
C ILE A 14 10.84 -3.00 -15.00
N VAL A 15 10.85 -1.69 -14.81
CA VAL A 15 11.72 -1.02 -13.85
C VAL A 15 10.94 -0.70 -12.59
N GLY A 16 11.39 -1.28 -11.47
CA GLY A 16 10.75 -1.17 -10.16
C GLY A 16 9.66 -2.20 -9.92
N SER A 17 9.70 -2.85 -8.77
CA SER A 17 8.77 -3.90 -8.37
C SER A 17 7.68 -3.42 -7.40
N GLY A 18 7.51 -2.11 -7.22
CA GLY A 18 6.46 -1.53 -6.38
C GLY A 18 5.04 -1.86 -6.85
N ALA A 19 4.03 -1.19 -6.32
CA ALA A 19 2.62 -1.49 -6.59
C ALA A 19 2.29 -1.55 -8.10
N GLY A 20 2.73 -0.58 -8.87
CA GLY A 20 2.48 -0.54 -10.32
C GLY A 20 3.27 -1.62 -11.08
N GLY A 21 4.60 -1.67 -10.87
CA GLY A 21 5.46 -2.64 -11.55
C GLY A 21 5.16 -4.08 -11.15
N GLY A 22 4.83 -4.33 -9.89
CA GLY A 22 4.41 -5.66 -9.43
C GLY A 22 3.11 -6.12 -10.09
N MET A 23 2.12 -5.26 -10.22
CA MET A 23 0.87 -5.58 -10.92
C MET A 23 1.08 -5.78 -12.42
N ALA A 24 1.89 -4.94 -13.06
CA ALA A 24 2.24 -5.11 -14.48
C ALA A 24 2.97 -6.44 -14.70
N THR A 25 3.95 -6.77 -13.82
CA THR A 25 4.65 -8.06 -13.86
C THR A 25 3.69 -9.22 -13.78
N LYS A 26 2.77 -9.19 -12.81
CA LYS A 26 1.78 -10.26 -12.64
C LYS A 26 0.92 -10.45 -13.90
N VAL A 27 0.33 -9.37 -14.40
CA VAL A 27 -0.58 -9.44 -15.55
C VAL A 27 0.15 -9.94 -16.80
N LEU A 28 1.35 -9.44 -17.06
CA LEU A 28 2.11 -9.81 -18.26
C LEU A 28 2.67 -11.23 -18.16
N ALA A 29 3.16 -11.65 -16.99
CA ALA A 29 3.62 -13.01 -16.76
C ALA A 29 2.47 -14.02 -16.83
N ASP A 30 1.32 -13.71 -16.23
CA ASP A 30 0.11 -14.55 -16.33
C ASP A 30 -0.39 -14.69 -17.79
N SER A 31 -0.07 -13.71 -18.65
CA SER A 31 -0.34 -13.76 -20.10
C SER A 31 0.67 -14.61 -20.89
N GLY A 32 1.66 -15.19 -20.22
CA GLY A 32 2.68 -16.05 -20.84
C GLY A 32 3.88 -15.30 -21.41
N LEU A 33 4.01 -14.00 -21.18
CA LEU A 33 5.16 -13.22 -21.61
C LEU A 33 6.38 -13.45 -20.70
N LYS A 34 7.57 -13.41 -21.28
CA LYS A 34 8.83 -13.43 -20.55
C LYS A 34 9.13 -12.03 -20.01
N VAL A 35 8.95 -11.85 -18.73
CA VAL A 35 9.13 -10.54 -18.07
C VAL A 35 10.42 -10.51 -17.29
N ALA A 36 11.22 -9.46 -17.48
CA ALA A 36 12.33 -9.12 -16.59
C ALA A 36 11.92 -7.94 -15.70
N VAL A 37 12.19 -8.06 -14.40
CA VAL A 37 11.98 -6.96 -13.45
C VAL A 37 13.33 -6.50 -12.94
N VAL A 38 13.60 -5.20 -13.06
CA VAL A 38 14.80 -4.55 -12.52
C VAL A 38 14.40 -3.81 -11.25
N GLU A 39 14.95 -4.24 -10.12
CA GLU A 39 14.67 -3.66 -8.80
C GLU A 39 15.97 -3.16 -8.18
N ALA A 40 15.92 -1.98 -7.58
CA ALA A 40 17.09 -1.37 -6.97
C ALA A 40 17.38 -1.85 -5.55
N GLY A 41 16.36 -2.37 -4.86
CA GLY A 41 16.45 -2.81 -3.47
C GLY A 41 16.59 -4.32 -3.31
N PRO A 42 17.01 -4.76 -2.11
CA PRO A 42 17.16 -6.17 -1.79
C PRO A 42 15.81 -6.89 -1.63
N TYR A 43 15.86 -8.19 -1.69
CA TYR A 43 14.75 -9.06 -1.27
C TYR A 43 14.85 -9.34 0.22
N PHE A 44 13.75 -9.14 0.92
CA PHE A 44 13.58 -9.54 2.31
C PHE A 44 12.64 -10.74 2.36
N ASP A 45 13.14 -11.87 2.84
CA ASP A 45 12.37 -13.08 2.95
C ASP A 45 11.39 -12.98 4.15
N PRO A 46 10.08 -12.94 3.91
CA PRO A 46 9.09 -12.89 4.98
C PRO A 46 9.05 -14.18 5.83
N ALA A 47 9.58 -15.28 5.33
CA ALA A 47 9.70 -16.53 6.08
C ALA A 47 10.93 -16.56 7.01
N ASN A 48 11.90 -15.66 6.83
CA ASN A 48 13.07 -15.56 7.68
C ASN A 48 12.75 -14.75 8.94
N PRO A 49 12.78 -15.34 10.16
CA PRO A 49 12.46 -14.62 11.40
C PRO A 49 13.35 -13.41 11.68
N GLU A 50 14.60 -13.42 11.21
CA GLU A 50 15.52 -12.30 11.39
C GLU A 50 15.16 -11.10 10.52
N GLN A 51 14.51 -11.33 9.40
CA GLN A 51 14.05 -10.32 8.45
C GLN A 51 12.60 -9.89 8.71
N GLN A 52 11.86 -10.64 9.50
CA GLN A 52 10.51 -10.29 9.90
C GLN A 52 10.53 -9.23 11.00
N THR A 53 10.04 -8.06 10.68
CA THR A 53 10.01 -6.95 11.63
C THR A 53 8.72 -6.88 12.44
N GLN A 54 7.63 -7.37 11.90
CA GLN A 54 6.31 -7.21 12.50
C GLN A 54 6.01 -8.17 13.65
N LEU A 55 6.60 -9.36 13.65
CA LEU A 55 6.41 -10.36 14.69
C LEU A 55 7.34 -10.17 15.89
N LYS A 56 8.31 -9.26 15.77
CA LYS A 56 9.16 -8.92 16.90
C LYS A 56 8.37 -8.14 17.94
N TRP A 57 8.66 -8.43 19.20
CA TRP A 57 8.10 -7.66 20.31
C TRP A 57 8.44 -6.17 20.14
N PRO A 58 7.61 -5.23 20.61
CA PRO A 58 7.88 -3.81 20.45
C PRO A 58 9.27 -3.37 20.93
N HIS A 59 9.83 -4.05 21.93
CA HIS A 59 11.16 -3.75 22.44
C HIS A 59 12.32 -4.29 21.58
N GLU A 60 12.05 -5.25 20.71
CA GLU A 60 13.03 -5.80 19.76
C GLU A 60 12.87 -5.18 18.37
N SER A 61 11.77 -4.53 18.15
CA SER A 61 11.48 -3.89 16.89
C SER A 61 12.34 -2.63 16.75
N PRO A 62 13.08 -2.47 15.63
CA PRO A 62 13.80 -1.22 15.35
C PRO A 62 12.92 0.03 15.33
N ARG A 63 11.59 -0.11 15.18
CA ARG A 63 10.61 0.97 15.31
C ARG A 63 10.15 1.28 16.67
N ARG A 64 10.84 0.81 17.58
CA ARG A 64 10.52 1.07 18.93
C ARG A 64 10.61 2.55 19.24
N GLY A 65 9.49 3.19 19.19
CA GLY A 65 9.16 4.45 19.81
C GLY A 65 10.24 5.54 19.77
N ALA A 66 10.46 6.16 20.88
CA ALA A 66 11.20 7.40 21.10
C ALA A 66 12.70 7.45 20.72
N ASN A 67 13.26 6.40 20.16
CA ASN A 67 14.69 6.36 19.84
C ASN A 67 15.03 6.87 18.44
N THR A 68 14.06 7.25 17.66
CA THR A 68 14.32 7.85 16.37
C THR A 68 14.08 9.35 16.46
N GLN A 69 15.04 10.14 16.05
CA GLN A 69 14.91 11.60 15.95
C GLN A 69 14.07 12.03 14.74
N ARG A 70 13.44 11.10 14.05
CA ARG A 70 12.67 11.37 12.85
C ARG A 70 11.23 11.69 13.20
N VAL A 71 10.66 12.64 12.48
CA VAL A 71 9.27 13.07 12.65
C VAL A 71 8.28 11.90 12.55
N PHE A 72 8.65 10.87 11.78
CA PHE A 72 7.87 9.66 11.60
C PHE A 72 8.67 8.41 11.97
N GLY A 73 9.37 8.42 13.06
CA GLY A 73 10.32 7.39 13.50
C GLY A 73 9.91 5.93 13.40
N GLU A 74 8.70 5.71 13.00
CA GLU A 74 8.13 4.39 12.81
C GLU A 74 8.39 3.77 11.43
N PHE A 75 9.02 4.49 10.54
CA PHE A 75 9.23 4.01 9.17
C PHE A 75 10.63 3.43 8.92
N ASP A 76 11.49 3.47 9.90
CA ASP A 76 12.83 2.89 9.84
C ASP A 76 12.90 1.38 9.71
N MET A 77 11.77 0.82 9.50
CA MET A 77 11.62 -0.58 9.73
C MET A 77 11.76 -1.45 8.57
N ALA A 78 11.65 -0.89 7.44
CA ALA A 78 12.00 -1.61 6.27
C ALA A 78 13.50 -1.41 6.09
N TYR A 79 14.31 -2.39 6.40
CA TYR A 79 15.68 -2.45 5.97
C TYR A 79 15.73 -2.08 4.49
N GLY A 80 16.61 -1.17 4.12
CA GLY A 80 16.54 -0.60 2.79
C GLY A 80 15.44 0.45 2.64
N GLY A 81 14.94 0.98 3.75
CA GLY A 81 14.12 2.17 3.78
C GLY A 81 14.82 3.37 3.17
N TRP A 82 14.41 4.53 3.54
CA TRP A 82 14.84 5.76 2.89
C TRP A 82 16.25 6.23 3.13
N GLU A 83 16.94 5.74 4.13
CA GLU A 83 18.34 6.08 4.37
C GLU A 83 19.23 4.92 4.00
N LEU A 84 19.58 4.88 2.74
CA LEU A 84 20.72 4.10 2.27
C LEU A 84 21.86 5.08 2.05
N ASP A 85 22.98 4.79 2.70
CA ASP A 85 24.23 5.52 2.46
C ASP A 85 24.51 5.54 0.96
N GLY A 86 24.83 6.72 0.45
CA GLY A 86 25.19 6.90 -0.96
C GLY A 86 24.00 7.01 -1.92
N GLU A 87 22.77 7.12 -1.44
CA GLU A 87 21.65 7.47 -2.30
C GLU A 87 21.66 8.95 -2.66
N PRO A 88 21.85 9.28 -3.94
CA PRO A 88 21.96 10.67 -4.34
C PRO A 88 20.57 11.33 -4.42
N TYR A 89 20.24 12.17 -3.46
CA TYR A 89 19.21 13.17 -3.66
C TYR A 89 19.72 14.51 -3.12
N THR A 90 19.29 15.57 -3.72
CA THR A 90 19.64 16.92 -3.31
C THR A 90 18.38 17.69 -2.93
N GLN A 91 18.50 18.53 -1.94
CA GLN A 91 17.44 19.47 -1.54
C GLN A 91 17.77 20.84 -2.10
N VAL A 92 16.76 21.58 -2.51
CA VAL A 92 16.94 22.95 -3.05
C VAL A 92 16.77 23.96 -1.93
N GLY A 93 17.78 24.79 -1.71
CA GLY A 93 17.79 25.83 -0.68
C GLY A 93 17.75 25.26 0.73
N ASP A 94 17.16 26.01 1.64
CA ASP A 94 17.02 25.64 3.08
C ASP A 94 15.80 24.78 3.36
N SER A 95 15.16 24.23 2.33
CA SER A 95 13.98 23.36 2.52
C SER A 95 14.38 22.02 3.07
N GLN A 96 13.79 21.65 4.21
CA GLN A 96 13.93 20.31 4.73
C GLN A 96 12.93 19.41 4.01
N PHE A 97 13.42 18.35 3.35
CA PHE A 97 12.60 17.37 2.67
C PHE A 97 13.02 15.96 3.07
N ASP A 98 12.12 15.22 3.67
CA ASP A 98 12.33 13.84 4.03
C ASP A 98 11.77 12.92 2.95
N TRP A 99 12.64 12.14 2.33
CA TRP A 99 12.25 11.26 1.23
C TRP A 99 11.65 9.95 1.75
N TYR A 100 10.35 9.82 1.60
CA TYR A 100 9.61 8.62 2.00
C TYR A 100 9.54 7.58 0.89
N ARG A 101 10.50 6.68 0.82
CA ARG A 101 10.50 5.58 -0.15
C ARG A 101 10.96 4.27 0.49
N SER A 102 10.63 3.15 -0.16
CA SER A 102 11.17 1.84 0.17
C SER A 102 12.05 1.36 -0.96
N ARG A 103 13.26 0.98 -0.62
CA ARG A 103 14.18 0.39 -1.56
C ARG A 103 14.32 -1.10 -1.27
N MET A 104 13.35 -1.85 -1.71
CA MET A 104 13.23 -3.28 -1.53
C MET A 104 12.35 -3.90 -2.60
N LEU A 105 12.51 -5.19 -2.86
CA LEU A 105 11.59 -5.92 -3.73
C LEU A 105 10.15 -5.82 -3.20
N GLY A 106 9.23 -5.42 -4.05
CA GLY A 106 7.84 -5.13 -3.70
C GLY A 106 7.59 -3.69 -3.27
N GLY A 107 8.63 -2.93 -2.91
CA GLY A 107 8.54 -1.51 -2.57
C GLY A 107 7.57 -1.21 -1.43
N ARG A 108 6.88 -0.07 -1.52
CA ARG A 108 5.97 0.44 -0.49
C ARG A 108 4.80 -0.50 -0.10
N PRO A 109 4.25 -1.36 -0.97
CA PRO A 109 3.29 -2.38 -0.55
C PRO A 109 3.70 -3.26 0.63
N ASN A 110 4.99 -3.37 0.92
CA ASN A 110 5.47 -4.11 2.09
C ASN A 110 5.18 -3.41 3.42
N HIS A 111 5.06 -2.07 3.45
CA HIS A 111 4.94 -1.31 4.70
C HIS A 111 3.95 -0.14 4.65
N TRP A 112 2.97 -0.17 3.79
CA TRP A 112 1.90 0.83 3.76
C TRP A 112 0.82 0.58 4.82
N GLY A 113 0.00 1.59 5.11
CA GLY A 113 -1.06 1.51 6.13
C GLY A 113 -2.28 0.70 5.74
N ARG A 114 -2.27 0.03 4.58
CA ARG A 114 -3.37 -0.80 4.04
C ARG A 114 -4.63 -0.04 3.65
N ILE A 115 -4.64 1.28 3.73
CA ILE A 115 -5.78 2.09 3.32
C ILE A 115 -6.00 1.92 1.81
N SER A 116 -7.18 1.46 1.43
CA SER A 116 -7.50 1.04 0.06
C SER A 116 -8.79 1.69 -0.42
N LEU A 117 -8.79 3.01 -0.39
CA LEU A 117 -9.89 3.81 -0.92
C LEU A 117 -9.80 3.89 -2.46
N ARG A 118 -10.95 3.93 -3.11
CA ARG A 118 -11.04 4.24 -4.54
C ARG A 118 -11.15 5.73 -4.73
N PHE A 119 -10.55 6.26 -5.77
CA PHE A 119 -10.93 7.58 -6.26
C PHE A 119 -12.38 7.53 -6.74
N GLY A 120 -13.17 8.53 -6.34
CA GLY A 120 -14.55 8.65 -6.76
C GLY A 120 -14.70 9.46 -8.06
N PRO A 121 -15.90 9.53 -8.63
CA PRO A 121 -16.13 10.26 -9.88
C PRO A 121 -15.64 11.71 -9.86
N ARG A 122 -15.75 12.39 -8.72
CA ARG A 122 -15.33 13.80 -8.57
C ARG A 122 -13.81 13.99 -8.61
N ASP A 123 -13.03 12.96 -8.27
CA ASP A 123 -11.56 13.05 -8.26
C ASP A 123 -10.99 13.12 -9.68
N PHE A 124 -11.71 12.60 -10.67
CA PHE A 124 -11.33 12.66 -12.08
C PHE A 124 -11.71 13.96 -12.77
N LYS A 125 -12.60 14.74 -12.19
CA LYS A 125 -13.17 15.98 -12.75
C LYS A 125 -13.00 17.16 -11.80
N GLY A 126 -11.81 17.29 -11.22
CA GLY A 126 -11.51 18.34 -10.24
C GLY A 126 -11.66 19.74 -10.84
N LYS A 127 -11.09 19.97 -12.05
CA LYS A 127 -11.18 21.26 -12.72
C LYS A 127 -12.63 21.70 -13.00
N ASP A 128 -13.47 20.77 -13.44
CA ASP A 128 -14.90 21.07 -13.68
C ASP A 128 -15.64 21.42 -12.38
N ARG A 129 -15.17 20.89 -11.26
CA ARG A 129 -15.78 21.12 -9.94
C ARG A 129 -15.36 22.43 -9.30
N ASP A 130 -14.07 22.75 -9.29
CA ASP A 130 -13.51 23.84 -8.51
C ASP A 130 -12.62 24.81 -9.31
N GLY A 131 -12.42 24.56 -10.61
CA GLY A 131 -11.65 25.42 -11.51
C GLY A 131 -10.13 25.25 -11.41
N LEU A 132 -9.65 24.35 -10.53
CA LEU A 132 -8.23 24.17 -10.25
C LEU A 132 -7.66 22.93 -10.94
N GLY A 133 -6.39 23.01 -11.32
CA GLY A 133 -5.66 21.90 -11.96
C GLY A 133 -6.22 21.49 -13.32
N GLU A 134 -6.16 20.21 -13.61
CA GLU A 134 -6.63 19.62 -14.86
C GLU A 134 -7.55 18.41 -14.58
N ASN A 135 -8.51 18.16 -15.46
CA ASN A 135 -9.29 16.93 -15.41
C ASN A 135 -8.45 15.76 -15.91
N TRP A 136 -8.66 14.60 -15.31
CA TRP A 136 -8.12 13.36 -15.89
C TRP A 136 -8.81 13.08 -17.24
N PRO A 137 -8.06 12.54 -18.22
CA PRO A 137 -8.61 12.16 -19.53
C PRO A 137 -9.55 10.94 -19.46
N ILE A 138 -9.62 10.29 -18.30
CA ILE A 138 -10.48 9.15 -17.99
C ILE A 138 -11.46 9.50 -16.87
N GLY A 139 -12.46 8.65 -16.66
CA GLY A 139 -13.40 8.75 -15.56
C GLY A 139 -13.34 7.53 -14.64
N TYR A 140 -14.18 7.54 -13.60
CA TYR A 140 -14.28 6.43 -12.67
C TYR A 140 -14.70 5.12 -13.36
N ASP A 141 -15.64 5.20 -14.31
CA ASP A 141 -16.18 4.01 -14.97
C ASP A 141 -15.12 3.30 -15.83
N ASP A 142 -14.14 4.04 -16.37
CA ASP A 142 -13.05 3.48 -17.16
C ASP A 142 -12.14 2.60 -16.29
N ILE A 143 -11.92 2.97 -15.03
CA ILE A 143 -11.01 2.25 -14.13
C ILE A 143 -11.69 1.33 -13.13
N LYS A 144 -13.01 1.46 -12.96
CA LYS A 144 -13.79 0.65 -12.03
C LYS A 144 -13.56 -0.86 -12.20
N PRO A 145 -13.52 -1.44 -13.43
CA PRO A 145 -13.26 -2.87 -13.60
C PRO A 145 -11.90 -3.32 -13.07
N TYR A 146 -10.92 -2.43 -13.09
CA TYR A 146 -9.57 -2.71 -12.55
C TYR A 146 -9.54 -2.60 -11.03
N TYR A 147 -10.21 -1.63 -10.44
CA TYR A 147 -10.43 -1.59 -8.98
C TYR A 147 -11.09 -2.87 -8.48
N ASP A 148 -12.12 -3.35 -9.20
CA ASP A 148 -12.83 -4.58 -8.84
C ASP A 148 -11.91 -5.82 -8.85
N LYS A 149 -10.97 -5.88 -9.80
CA LYS A 149 -9.95 -6.94 -9.86
C LYS A 149 -8.95 -6.83 -8.71
N VAL A 150 -8.47 -5.61 -8.42
CA VAL A 150 -7.51 -5.37 -7.36
C VAL A 150 -8.12 -5.64 -5.98
N ASP A 151 -9.33 -5.18 -5.69
CA ASP A 151 -10.00 -5.45 -4.42
C ASP A 151 -10.09 -6.95 -4.11
N LYS A 152 -10.41 -7.75 -5.12
CA LYS A 152 -10.47 -9.21 -5.00
C LYS A 152 -9.09 -9.84 -4.78
N LEU A 153 -8.08 -9.32 -5.48
CA LEU A 153 -6.71 -9.84 -5.42
C LEU A 153 -6.05 -9.56 -4.07
N ILE A 154 -6.14 -8.31 -3.60
CA ILE A 154 -5.48 -7.91 -2.35
C ILE A 154 -6.34 -8.18 -1.11
N GLY A 155 -7.64 -8.38 -1.29
CA GLY A 155 -8.60 -8.59 -0.21
C GLY A 155 -8.81 -7.33 0.62
N VAL A 156 -9.82 -6.55 0.28
CA VAL A 156 -10.19 -5.32 1.02
C VAL A 156 -11.41 -5.62 1.88
N PHE A 157 -11.37 -5.30 3.17
CA PHE A 157 -12.58 -5.33 3.99
C PHE A 157 -13.30 -3.98 3.97
N GLY A 158 -14.59 -4.01 4.18
CA GLY A 158 -15.42 -2.79 4.21
C GLY A 158 -16.89 -3.11 4.25
N SER A 159 -17.70 -2.09 3.98
CA SER A 159 -19.15 -2.20 3.83
C SER A 159 -19.62 -1.42 2.61
N LYS A 160 -20.74 -1.84 2.05
CA LYS A 160 -21.39 -1.14 0.94
C LYS A 160 -22.25 -0.02 1.50
N GLU A 161 -21.93 1.21 1.15
CA GLU A 161 -22.49 2.40 1.75
C GLU A 161 -23.19 3.33 0.74
N ASN A 162 -22.98 3.08 -0.56
CA ASN A 162 -23.52 3.89 -1.66
C ASN A 162 -23.20 5.39 -1.52
N LEU A 163 -21.96 5.70 -1.12
CA LEU A 163 -21.52 7.09 -0.98
C LEU A 163 -21.22 7.71 -2.35
N PRO A 164 -21.60 8.97 -2.60
CA PRO A 164 -21.50 9.57 -3.93
C PRO A 164 -20.06 9.65 -4.48
N ASN A 165 -19.06 9.82 -3.61
CA ASN A 165 -17.65 9.94 -4.02
C ASN A 165 -16.72 8.92 -3.36
N GLU A 166 -17.27 7.92 -2.70
CA GLU A 166 -16.55 6.76 -2.20
C GLU A 166 -17.20 5.48 -2.73
N PRO A 167 -16.97 5.14 -4.00
CA PRO A 167 -17.65 4.04 -4.65
C PRO A 167 -17.46 2.72 -3.92
N ASP A 168 -18.50 1.92 -3.87
CA ASP A 168 -18.42 0.59 -3.30
C ASP A 168 -17.61 -0.34 -4.18
N GLY A 169 -16.91 -1.26 -3.51
CA GLY A 169 -16.06 -2.28 -4.12
C GLY A 169 -16.47 -3.70 -3.75
N PHE A 170 -15.54 -4.63 -3.91
CA PHE A 170 -15.67 -6.00 -3.44
C PHE A 170 -15.06 -6.11 -2.06
N PHE A 171 -15.90 -6.17 -1.03
CA PHE A 171 -15.44 -6.16 0.34
C PHE A 171 -15.54 -7.53 1.01
N LEU A 172 -14.48 -7.86 1.74
CA LEU A 172 -14.52 -8.86 2.80
C LEU A 172 -15.34 -8.32 3.97
N PRO A 173 -15.89 -9.19 4.83
CA PRO A 173 -16.60 -8.76 6.02
C PRO A 173 -15.74 -7.85 6.88
N ALA A 174 -16.27 -6.72 7.31
CA ALA A 174 -15.57 -5.84 8.23
C ALA A 174 -15.42 -6.50 9.61
N PRO A 175 -14.35 -6.23 10.37
CA PRO A 175 -14.23 -6.69 11.75
C PRO A 175 -15.32 -6.05 12.62
N LYS A 176 -15.68 -6.72 13.71
CA LYS A 176 -16.62 -6.16 14.68
C LYS A 176 -16.01 -4.89 15.31
N PRO A 177 -16.80 -3.83 15.50
CA PRO A 177 -16.32 -2.61 16.15
C PRO A 177 -15.83 -2.91 17.58
N ARG A 178 -14.76 -2.23 17.98
CA ARG A 178 -14.25 -2.26 19.35
C ARG A 178 -15.12 -1.38 20.25
N LEU A 179 -14.97 -1.52 21.56
CA LEU A 179 -15.80 -0.79 22.52
C LEU A 179 -15.74 0.74 22.31
N HIS A 180 -14.57 1.31 22.13
CA HIS A 180 -14.41 2.75 21.90
C HIS A 180 -15.02 3.19 20.56
N GLU A 181 -14.95 2.36 19.52
CA GLU A 181 -15.60 2.62 18.24
C GLU A 181 -17.12 2.62 18.37
N LEU A 182 -17.68 1.70 19.18
CA LEU A 182 -19.12 1.68 19.47
C LEU A 182 -19.58 2.97 20.17
N TYR A 183 -18.79 3.49 21.12
CA TYR A 183 -19.08 4.77 21.76
C TYR A 183 -19.01 5.93 20.76
N TYR A 184 -18.00 5.93 19.90
CA TYR A 184 -17.88 6.94 18.85
C TYR A 184 -19.06 6.91 17.88
N ILE A 185 -19.44 5.71 17.40
CA ILE A 185 -20.62 5.51 16.53
C ILE A 185 -21.90 6.05 17.20
N LYS A 186 -22.09 5.76 18.49
CA LYS A 186 -23.24 6.24 19.25
C LYS A 186 -23.26 7.77 19.35
N GLY A 187 -22.11 8.41 19.56
CA GLY A 187 -21.98 9.86 19.60
C GLY A 187 -22.25 10.50 18.23
N ALA A 188 -21.61 10.00 17.20
CA ALA A 188 -21.73 10.47 15.82
C ALA A 188 -23.17 10.41 15.31
N LYS A 189 -23.90 9.33 15.66
CA LYS A 189 -25.32 9.19 15.32
C LYS A 189 -26.17 10.35 15.86
N LYS A 190 -25.86 10.86 17.06
CA LYS A 190 -26.59 12.01 17.64
C LYS A 190 -26.39 13.30 16.86
N SER A 191 -25.28 13.42 16.16
CA SER A 191 -24.91 14.56 15.31
C SER A 191 -25.22 14.31 13.83
N ASN A 192 -25.98 13.27 13.52
CA ASN A 192 -26.31 12.86 12.15
C ASN A 192 -25.06 12.61 11.27
N VAL A 193 -23.98 12.14 11.87
CA VAL A 193 -22.75 11.75 11.18
C VAL A 193 -22.74 10.24 11.00
N LYS A 194 -22.58 9.81 9.76
CA LYS A 194 -22.44 8.38 9.41
C LYS A 194 -21.02 7.92 9.68
N VAL A 195 -20.86 6.86 10.44
CA VAL A 195 -19.58 6.17 10.68
C VAL A 195 -19.61 4.83 9.97
N ILE A 196 -18.58 4.56 9.20
CA ILE A 196 -18.44 3.34 8.41
C ILE A 196 -17.12 2.65 8.74
N PRO A 197 -16.99 1.33 8.51
CA PRO A 197 -15.71 0.66 8.57
C PRO A 197 -14.74 1.23 7.55
N SER A 198 -13.48 1.41 7.96
CA SER A 198 -12.41 1.76 7.01
C SER A 198 -12.30 0.69 5.93
N ARG A 199 -11.95 1.10 4.71
CA ARG A 199 -11.66 0.19 3.60
C ARG A 199 -10.16 -0.11 3.61
N LEU A 200 -9.81 -1.28 4.15
CA LEU A 200 -8.41 -1.66 4.33
C LEU A 200 -8.13 -3.01 3.66
N SER A 201 -6.95 -3.11 3.01
CA SER A 201 -6.44 -4.37 2.48
C SER A 201 -5.89 -5.26 3.60
N ILE A 202 -6.79 -5.70 4.46
CA ILE A 202 -6.52 -6.60 5.59
C ILE A 202 -7.45 -7.80 5.45
N LEU A 203 -6.88 -9.01 5.44
CA LEU A 203 -7.65 -10.23 5.29
C LEU A 203 -8.42 -10.54 6.57
N THR A 204 -9.71 -10.29 6.58
CA THR A 204 -10.64 -10.72 7.64
C THR A 204 -11.17 -12.13 7.38
N LYS A 205 -10.98 -12.64 6.17
CA LYS A 205 -11.29 -13.99 5.73
C LYS A 205 -10.20 -14.44 4.74
N ARG A 206 -9.83 -15.71 4.78
CA ARG A 206 -8.89 -16.28 3.81
C ARG A 206 -9.47 -16.21 2.40
N ILE A 207 -8.67 -15.72 1.45
CA ILE A 207 -9.02 -15.62 0.03
C ILE A 207 -8.13 -16.52 -0.86
N ASN A 208 -6.94 -16.87 -0.38
CA ASN A 208 -5.99 -17.77 -1.04
C ASN A 208 -5.13 -18.47 0.01
N ASN A 209 -4.17 -19.27 -0.43
CA ASN A 209 -3.25 -19.99 0.46
C ASN A 209 -1.97 -19.22 0.78
N ASP A 210 -1.71 -18.12 0.09
CA ASP A 210 -0.44 -17.40 0.17
C ASP A 210 -0.41 -16.39 1.32
N ARG A 211 -1.59 -15.96 1.79
CA ARG A 211 -1.71 -14.95 2.84
C ARG A 211 -2.61 -15.42 3.97
N GLY A 212 -2.12 -15.29 5.20
CA GLY A 212 -2.89 -15.57 6.41
C GLY A 212 -3.98 -14.51 6.70
N VAL A 213 -4.95 -14.91 7.52
CA VAL A 213 -5.94 -13.95 8.07
C VAL A 213 -5.24 -13.05 9.09
N CYS A 214 -5.60 -11.79 9.10
CA CYS A 214 -5.03 -10.80 10.02
C CYS A 214 -5.36 -11.13 11.48
N PHE A 215 -4.35 -11.06 12.33
CA PHE A 215 -4.50 -11.25 13.78
C PHE A 215 -4.54 -9.93 14.57
N TYR A 216 -4.75 -8.81 13.87
CA TYR A 216 -4.99 -7.47 14.43
C TYR A 216 -3.90 -6.93 15.35
N CYS A 217 -2.63 -7.12 14.99
CA CYS A 217 -1.49 -6.59 15.75
C CYS A 217 -1.31 -5.07 15.70
N ASN A 218 -2.07 -4.36 14.87
CA ASN A 218 -1.98 -2.91 14.61
C ASN A 218 -0.62 -2.43 14.04
N GLN A 219 0.09 -3.32 13.35
CA GLN A 219 1.42 -3.02 12.81
C GLN A 219 1.47 -3.04 11.28
N CYS A 220 0.38 -2.59 10.64
CA CYS A 220 0.18 -2.74 9.20
C CYS A 220 1.28 -2.13 8.33
N ASN A 221 1.90 -1.06 8.79
CA ASN A 221 3.00 -0.41 8.08
C ASN A 221 4.38 -1.04 8.37
N ARG A 222 4.42 -2.24 8.95
CA ARG A 222 5.64 -2.96 9.27
C ARG A 222 5.78 -4.25 8.49
N SER A 223 5.70 -4.23 7.18
CA SER A 223 5.92 -5.43 6.37
C SER A 223 5.09 -6.64 6.85
N CYS A 224 3.83 -6.68 6.51
CA CYS A 224 2.94 -7.80 6.83
C CYS A 224 3.11 -8.90 5.79
N SER A 225 3.69 -10.00 6.16
CA SER A 225 3.81 -11.23 5.36
C SER A 225 2.57 -12.11 5.49
#